data_47d221d11a34a1703dd3459069d8e0a8
#
_entry.id   47d221d11a34a1703dd3459069d8e0a8
#
_cell.length_a   1.000
_cell.length_b   1.000
_cell.length_c   1.000
_cell.angle_alpha   90.00
_cell.angle_beta   90.00
_cell.angle_gamma   90.00
#
_symmetry.space_group_name_H-M   'P 1'
#
loop_
_entity.id
_entity.type
_entity.pdbx_description
1 polymer ?
#
loop_
_entity_poly.entity_id
_entity_poly.type
_entity_poly.pdbx_seq_one_letter_code
_entity_poly.pdbx_strand_id
1 'polypeptide(L)'
;MDNAKIGKLIYQLRQEKEMTQLQLAEQLNISDKAVSKWERGLGCPDVSLLPELSQIFIVDLEKLLAGELNSNEILGGNMRKMHFYVCPVCGNMITAMTNTGISCCGKKLQPLQPHKADEKQKLNVARIENDFYITANHPMEREHYIPFVALLTSDTLMLRKLYPEWELQVRIPIFSHGRLLWYCNRHGLFYQDV
;
A
#
# COMPACT_ATOMS: atom_id res chain seq x y z
N MET A 1 0.60 -16.28 -23.13
CA MET A 1 1.75 -15.39 -22.83
C MET A 1 2.08 -14.64 -24.09
N ASP A 2 2.19 -13.33 -24.02
CA ASP A 2 2.61 -12.49 -25.15
C ASP A 2 4.11 -12.19 -25.01
N ASN A 3 4.91 -12.89 -25.80
CA ASN A 3 6.38 -12.81 -25.73
C ASN A 3 6.89 -11.40 -26.04
N ALA A 4 6.20 -10.65 -26.90
CA ALA A 4 6.60 -9.30 -27.28
C ALA A 4 6.38 -8.32 -26.13
N LYS A 5 5.25 -8.42 -25.41
CA LYS A 5 4.97 -7.60 -24.22
C LYS A 5 5.94 -7.89 -23.09
N ILE A 6 6.16 -9.16 -22.77
CA ILE A 6 7.11 -9.59 -21.73
C ILE A 6 8.52 -9.13 -22.07
N GLY A 7 8.96 -9.32 -23.31
CA GLY A 7 10.28 -8.90 -23.75
C GLY A 7 10.49 -7.38 -23.65
N LYS A 8 9.49 -6.59 -24.04
CA LYS A 8 9.50 -5.13 -23.90
C LYS A 8 9.58 -4.71 -22.44
N LEU A 9 8.84 -5.38 -21.55
CA LEU A 9 8.87 -5.10 -20.13
C LEU A 9 10.25 -5.43 -19.52
N ILE A 10 10.84 -6.59 -19.86
CA ILE A 10 12.19 -6.96 -19.41
C ILE A 10 13.21 -5.91 -19.85
N TYR A 11 13.15 -5.46 -21.09
CA TYR A 11 14.01 -4.40 -21.60
C TYR A 11 13.87 -3.10 -20.79
N GLN A 12 12.64 -2.63 -20.53
CA GLN A 12 12.38 -1.42 -19.76
C GLN A 12 12.94 -1.52 -18.33
N LEU A 13 12.62 -2.61 -17.62
CA LEU A 13 13.06 -2.84 -16.25
C LEU A 13 14.59 -2.94 -16.12
N ARG A 14 15.25 -3.57 -17.11
CA ARG A 14 16.70 -3.64 -17.17
C ARG A 14 17.33 -2.25 -17.38
N GLN A 15 16.73 -1.44 -18.27
CA GLN A 15 17.20 -0.06 -18.50
C GLN A 15 17.01 0.82 -17.26
N GLU A 16 15.87 0.71 -16.56
CA GLU A 16 15.61 1.43 -15.30
C GLU A 16 16.65 1.10 -14.21
N LYS A 17 17.19 -0.12 -14.24
CA LYS A 17 18.27 -0.55 -13.33
C LYS A 17 19.69 -0.29 -13.89
N GLU A 18 19.80 0.38 -15.00
CA GLU A 18 21.08 0.69 -15.67
C GLU A 18 21.94 -0.56 -15.95
N MET A 19 21.31 -1.72 -16.13
CA MET A 19 21.99 -2.99 -16.38
C MET A 19 22.21 -3.22 -17.88
N THR A 20 23.34 -3.85 -18.24
CA THR A 20 23.55 -4.40 -19.58
C THR A 20 22.85 -5.77 -19.72
N GLN A 21 22.61 -6.23 -20.97
CA GLN A 21 22.10 -7.58 -21.21
C GLN A 21 23.01 -8.65 -20.62
N LEU A 22 24.33 -8.45 -20.66
CA LEU A 22 25.31 -9.35 -20.08
C LEU A 22 25.18 -9.42 -18.56
N GLN A 23 25.06 -8.30 -17.87
CA GLN A 23 24.89 -8.27 -16.41
C GLN A 23 23.61 -8.96 -15.94
N LEU A 24 22.50 -8.78 -16.65
CA LEU A 24 21.26 -9.51 -16.36
C LEU A 24 21.45 -11.01 -16.60
N ALA A 25 22.10 -11.39 -17.68
CA ALA A 25 22.38 -12.78 -18.04
C ALA A 25 23.26 -13.47 -16.99
N GLU A 26 24.30 -12.80 -16.49
CA GLU A 26 25.18 -13.28 -15.42
C GLU A 26 24.42 -13.55 -14.13
N GLN A 27 23.51 -12.65 -13.73
CA GLN A 27 22.68 -12.84 -12.53
C GLN A 27 21.73 -14.05 -12.64
N LEU A 28 21.28 -14.36 -13.84
CA LEU A 28 20.37 -15.46 -14.12
C LEU A 28 21.12 -16.77 -14.53
N ASN A 29 22.45 -16.76 -14.56
CA ASN A 29 23.27 -17.89 -15.05
C ASN A 29 22.88 -18.37 -16.46
N ILE A 30 22.59 -17.43 -17.38
CA ILE A 30 22.25 -17.74 -18.78
C ILE A 30 23.13 -16.94 -19.75
N SER A 31 22.93 -17.11 -21.05
CA SER A 31 23.66 -16.33 -22.05
C SER A 31 22.99 -14.96 -22.30
N ASP A 32 23.80 -13.96 -22.61
CA ASP A 32 23.38 -12.64 -23.08
C ASP A 32 22.48 -12.72 -24.33
N LYS A 33 22.73 -13.70 -25.19
CA LYS A 33 21.91 -13.99 -26.36
C LYS A 33 20.48 -14.41 -26.00
N ALA A 34 20.29 -15.07 -24.86
CA ALA A 34 18.97 -15.43 -24.37
C ALA A 34 18.19 -14.19 -23.96
N VAL A 35 18.80 -13.29 -23.18
CA VAL A 35 18.21 -12.00 -22.78
C VAL A 35 17.86 -11.17 -24.02
N SER A 36 18.82 -11.02 -24.96
CA SER A 36 18.58 -10.32 -26.21
C SER A 36 17.43 -10.91 -27.04
N LYS A 37 17.27 -12.24 -27.03
CA LYS A 37 16.16 -12.93 -27.72
C LYS A 37 14.81 -12.61 -27.05
N TRP A 38 14.77 -12.58 -25.73
CA TRP A 38 13.56 -12.20 -24.97
C TRP A 38 13.15 -10.76 -25.25
N GLU A 39 14.09 -9.81 -25.15
CA GLU A 39 13.82 -8.39 -25.36
C GLU A 39 13.31 -8.05 -26.77
N ARG A 40 13.66 -8.87 -27.76
CA ARG A 40 13.15 -8.77 -29.13
C ARG A 40 11.83 -9.50 -29.35
N GLY A 41 11.26 -10.14 -28.31
CA GLY A 41 10.03 -10.91 -28.42
C GLY A 41 10.17 -12.25 -29.17
N LEU A 42 11.40 -12.70 -29.43
CA LEU A 42 11.70 -13.95 -30.16
C LEU A 42 11.70 -15.19 -29.27
N GLY A 43 11.35 -15.03 -28.01
CA GLY A 43 11.21 -16.06 -26.99
C GLY A 43 10.78 -15.45 -25.67
N CYS A 44 10.52 -16.29 -24.67
CA CYS A 44 10.24 -15.86 -23.31
C CYS A 44 11.20 -16.56 -22.35
N PRO A 45 11.39 -16.00 -21.12
CA PRO A 45 12.08 -16.70 -20.06
C PRO A 45 11.40 -18.05 -19.74
N ASP A 46 12.20 -19.02 -19.35
CA ASP A 46 11.68 -20.25 -18.76
C ASP A 46 10.94 -19.93 -17.45
N VAL A 47 9.88 -20.68 -17.14
CA VAL A 47 9.08 -20.49 -15.93
C VAL A 47 9.93 -20.55 -14.66
N SER A 48 10.99 -21.36 -14.66
CA SER A 48 11.93 -21.49 -13.55
C SER A 48 12.73 -20.21 -13.26
N LEU A 49 12.95 -19.36 -14.27
CA LEU A 49 13.68 -18.09 -14.14
C LEU A 49 12.80 -16.90 -13.73
N LEU A 50 11.49 -17.04 -13.80
CA LEU A 50 10.56 -15.97 -13.50
C LEU A 50 10.63 -15.47 -12.05
N PRO A 51 10.79 -16.35 -11.02
CA PRO A 51 10.97 -15.90 -9.65
C PRO A 51 12.24 -15.06 -9.45
N GLU A 52 13.35 -15.44 -10.08
CA GLU A 52 14.61 -14.70 -10.02
C GLU A 52 14.50 -13.35 -10.73
N LEU A 53 13.87 -13.30 -11.90
CA LEU A 53 13.57 -12.06 -12.61
C LEU A 53 12.68 -11.12 -11.77
N SER A 54 11.67 -11.67 -11.11
CA SER A 54 10.79 -10.93 -10.20
C SER A 54 11.58 -10.31 -9.04
N GLN A 55 12.54 -11.04 -8.48
CA GLN A 55 13.43 -10.54 -7.41
C GLN A 55 14.41 -9.49 -7.92
N ILE A 56 15.08 -9.74 -9.06
CA ILE A 56 16.04 -8.81 -9.65
C ILE A 56 15.37 -7.47 -9.97
N PHE A 57 14.18 -7.51 -10.57
CA PHE A 57 13.45 -6.31 -10.97
C PHE A 57 12.57 -5.72 -9.87
N ILE A 58 12.34 -6.43 -8.76
CA ILE A 58 11.44 -6.04 -7.66
C ILE A 58 10.02 -5.79 -8.20
N VAL A 59 9.54 -6.70 -9.03
CA VAL A 59 8.23 -6.65 -9.69
C VAL A 59 7.46 -7.92 -9.38
N ASP A 60 6.16 -7.82 -9.14
CA ASP A 60 5.27 -8.97 -8.97
C ASP A 60 5.34 -9.91 -10.17
N LEU A 61 5.42 -11.22 -9.91
CA LEU A 61 5.44 -12.26 -10.92
C LEU A 61 4.25 -12.17 -11.88
N GLU A 62 3.06 -11.83 -11.37
CA GLU A 62 1.85 -11.67 -12.18
C GLU A 62 2.01 -10.52 -13.20
N LYS A 63 2.63 -9.41 -12.80
CA LYS A 63 2.90 -8.26 -13.68
C LYS A 63 3.94 -8.59 -14.74
N LEU A 64 4.98 -9.33 -14.35
CA LEU A 64 6.00 -9.81 -15.28
C LEU A 64 5.39 -10.71 -16.36
N LEU A 65 4.50 -11.62 -15.96
CA LEU A 65 3.78 -12.52 -16.86
C LEU A 65 2.76 -11.81 -17.76
N ALA A 66 2.12 -10.75 -17.25
CA ALA A 66 1.21 -9.91 -18.02
C ALA A 66 1.97 -9.07 -19.06
N GLY A 67 3.27 -8.85 -18.86
CA GLY A 67 4.09 -7.98 -19.72
C GLY A 67 3.72 -6.49 -19.62
N GLU A 68 3.07 -6.09 -18.52
CA GLU A 68 2.61 -4.72 -18.32
C GLU A 68 2.87 -4.28 -16.88
N LEU A 69 3.49 -3.12 -16.72
CA LEU A 69 3.46 -2.36 -15.48
C LEU A 69 2.28 -1.40 -15.59
N ASN A 70 1.25 -1.61 -14.78
CA ASN A 70 0.28 -0.55 -14.58
C ASN A 70 1.03 0.63 -13.95
N SER A 71 1.25 1.69 -14.72
CA SER A 71 1.73 2.95 -14.16
C SER A 71 0.72 3.39 -13.10
N ASN A 72 1.17 3.62 -11.89
CA ASN A 72 0.32 4.26 -10.89
C ASN A 72 -0.11 5.61 -11.47
N GLU A 73 -1.41 5.87 -11.48
CA GLU A 73 -1.90 7.21 -11.83
C GLU A 73 -1.22 8.21 -10.89
N ILE A 74 -0.60 9.23 -11.46
CA ILE A 74 -0.07 10.37 -10.69
C ILE A 74 -1.29 11.09 -10.12
N LEU A 75 -1.67 10.74 -8.90
CA LEU A 75 -2.70 11.44 -8.17
C LEU A 75 -2.11 12.79 -7.72
N GLY A 76 -2.42 13.84 -8.48
CA GLY A 76 -1.98 15.19 -8.12
C GLY A 76 -2.38 15.56 -6.69
N GLY A 77 -1.40 15.77 -5.86
CA GLY A 77 -1.34 16.64 -4.70
C GLY A 77 -2.36 16.53 -3.55
N ASN A 78 -3.38 15.67 -3.59
CA ASN A 78 -4.40 15.61 -2.56
C ASN A 78 -4.35 14.29 -1.77
N MET A 79 -3.81 14.36 -0.55
CA MET A 79 -3.70 13.19 0.34
C MET A 79 -5.06 12.60 0.78
N ARG A 80 -6.18 13.31 0.58
CA ARG A 80 -7.52 12.78 0.89
C ARG A 80 -7.88 11.49 0.14
N LYS A 81 -7.16 11.18 -0.94
CA LYS A 81 -7.30 9.94 -1.71
C LYS A 81 -6.38 8.81 -1.24
N MET A 82 -5.63 9.01 -0.15
CA MET A 82 -4.71 8.01 0.40
C MET A 82 -5.44 6.71 0.74
N HIS A 83 -4.80 5.60 0.42
CA HIS A 83 -5.27 4.26 0.75
C HIS A 83 -4.60 3.73 2.01
N PHE A 84 -5.37 3.04 2.83
CA PHE A 84 -4.92 2.37 4.04
C PHE A 84 -5.05 0.86 3.87
N TYR A 85 -4.04 0.13 4.31
CA TYR A 85 -4.00 -1.34 4.28
C TYR A 85 -3.64 -1.84 5.67
N VAL A 86 -4.30 -2.89 6.13
CA VAL A 86 -3.96 -3.57 7.39
C VAL A 86 -3.79 -5.05 7.14
N CYS A 87 -2.66 -5.60 7.59
CA CYS A 87 -2.40 -7.03 7.49
C CYS A 87 -3.26 -7.80 8.52
N PRO A 88 -4.09 -8.76 8.08
CA PRO A 88 -4.94 -9.51 9.01
C PRO A 88 -4.15 -10.51 9.87
N VAL A 89 -2.87 -10.74 9.59
CA VAL A 89 -2.02 -11.68 10.34
C VAL A 89 -1.22 -10.98 11.42
N CYS A 90 -0.52 -9.90 11.09
CA CYS A 90 0.39 -9.22 12.02
C CYS A 90 -0.09 -7.82 12.43
N GLY A 91 -1.23 -7.35 11.92
CA GLY A 91 -1.73 -6.01 12.21
C GLY A 91 -0.89 -4.86 11.63
N ASN A 92 0.11 -5.18 10.78
CA ASN A 92 0.93 -4.15 10.15
C ASN A 92 0.05 -3.24 9.31
N MET A 93 0.21 -1.93 9.49
CA MET A 93 -0.51 -0.91 8.74
C MET A 93 0.42 -0.27 7.71
N ILE A 94 -0.08 -0.16 6.49
CA ILE A 94 0.64 0.43 5.36
C ILE A 94 -0.28 1.48 4.74
N THR A 95 0.29 2.60 4.34
CA THR A 95 -0.42 3.66 3.60
C THR A 95 0.20 3.85 2.23
N ALA A 96 -0.62 4.15 1.24
CA ALA A 96 -0.16 4.43 -0.11
C ALA A 96 -0.98 5.56 -0.75
N MET A 97 -0.32 6.38 -1.56
CA MET A 97 -1.00 7.48 -2.28
C MET A 97 -1.84 6.96 -3.45
N THR A 98 -1.50 5.80 -3.96
CA THR A 98 -2.19 5.16 -5.09
C THR A 98 -2.61 3.75 -4.72
N ASN A 99 -3.58 3.19 -5.46
CA ASN A 99 -3.92 1.78 -5.32
C ASN A 99 -2.78 0.95 -5.92
N THR A 100 -1.98 0.33 -5.06
CA THR A 100 -0.82 -0.47 -5.45
C THR A 100 -0.91 -1.88 -4.88
N GLY A 101 -0.28 -2.83 -5.54
CA GLY A 101 -0.19 -4.22 -5.07
C GLY A 101 0.73 -4.31 -3.85
N ILE A 102 0.14 -4.47 -2.67
CA ILE A 102 0.86 -4.60 -1.40
C ILE A 102 0.64 -6.01 -0.86
N SER A 103 1.72 -6.63 -0.39
CA SER A 103 1.67 -7.94 0.27
C SER A 103 2.32 -7.88 1.66
N CYS A 104 1.75 -8.56 2.63
CA CYS A 104 2.30 -8.71 3.96
C CYS A 104 1.97 -10.10 4.51
N CYS A 105 2.93 -10.76 5.18
CA CYS A 105 2.79 -12.12 5.72
C CYS A 105 2.29 -13.14 4.67
N GLY A 106 2.77 -13.03 3.43
CA GLY A 106 2.38 -13.91 2.33
C GLY A 106 0.97 -13.70 1.78
N LYS A 107 0.26 -12.66 2.23
CA LYS A 107 -1.08 -12.31 1.75
C LYS A 107 -1.07 -10.99 0.98
N LYS A 108 -1.74 -10.96 -0.18
CA LYS A 108 -2.03 -9.73 -0.91
C LYS A 108 -3.08 -8.93 -0.12
N LEU A 109 -2.75 -7.68 0.19
CA LEU A 109 -3.63 -6.80 0.93
C LEU A 109 -4.55 -6.05 -0.03
N GLN A 110 -5.81 -5.87 0.39
CA GLN A 110 -6.74 -4.99 -0.29
C GLN A 110 -6.80 -3.64 0.44
N PRO A 111 -6.96 -2.52 -0.29
CA PRO A 111 -7.16 -1.23 0.35
C PRO A 111 -8.45 -1.24 1.16
N LEU A 112 -8.38 -0.75 2.39
CA LEU A 112 -9.55 -0.56 3.24
C LEU A 112 -10.49 0.48 2.60
N GLN A 113 -11.78 0.18 2.60
CA GLN A 113 -12.80 1.12 2.13
C GLN A 113 -13.29 1.95 3.33
N PRO A 114 -13.12 3.28 3.33
CA PRO A 114 -13.60 4.12 4.42
C PRO A 114 -15.12 4.31 4.31
N HIS A 115 -15.83 4.04 5.40
CA HIS A 115 -17.27 4.27 5.53
C HIS A 115 -17.53 5.53 6.37
N LYS A 116 -18.51 6.34 5.97
CA LYS A 116 -18.93 7.46 6.78
C LYS A 116 -19.57 6.96 8.07
N ALA A 117 -19.07 7.42 9.21
CA ALA A 117 -19.57 7.00 10.51
C ALA A 117 -21.01 7.52 10.74
N ASP A 118 -21.87 6.65 11.24
CA ASP A 118 -23.17 7.04 11.79
C ASP A 118 -23.03 7.61 13.22
N GLU A 119 -24.14 8.08 13.81
CA GLU A 119 -24.09 8.73 15.14
C GLU A 119 -23.58 7.80 16.27
N LYS A 120 -23.70 6.48 16.10
CA LYS A 120 -23.23 5.50 17.10
C LYS A 120 -21.75 5.17 16.93
N GLN A 121 -21.23 5.36 15.73
CA GLN A 121 -19.85 5.02 15.35
C GLN A 121 -18.91 6.22 15.49
N LYS A 122 -19.44 7.45 15.47
CA LYS A 122 -18.65 8.68 15.59
C LYS A 122 -17.79 8.69 16.84
N LEU A 123 -16.58 9.18 16.67
CA LEU A 123 -15.71 9.55 17.79
C LEU A 123 -16.17 10.88 18.37
N ASN A 124 -16.07 11.04 19.68
CA ASN A 124 -16.25 12.33 20.32
C ASN A 124 -15.03 13.21 20.07
N VAL A 125 -15.24 14.39 19.52
CA VAL A 125 -14.17 15.33 19.22
C VAL A 125 -14.46 16.64 19.94
N ALA A 126 -13.64 16.99 20.91
CA ALA A 126 -13.66 18.27 21.61
C ALA A 126 -12.44 19.09 21.18
N ARG A 127 -12.61 20.41 21.06
CA ARG A 127 -11.47 21.32 20.88
C ARG A 127 -10.98 21.75 22.25
N ILE A 128 -9.73 21.44 22.55
CA ILE A 128 -9.06 21.85 23.78
C ILE A 128 -7.80 22.60 23.39
N GLU A 129 -7.78 23.91 23.62
CA GLU A 129 -6.71 24.79 23.17
C GLU A 129 -6.49 24.69 21.66
N ASN A 130 -5.32 24.21 21.23
CA ASN A 130 -4.94 24.04 19.83
C ASN A 130 -5.02 22.57 19.37
N ASP A 131 -5.68 21.69 20.14
CA ASP A 131 -5.79 20.28 19.86
C ASP A 131 -7.25 19.83 19.68
N PHE A 132 -7.45 18.86 18.82
CA PHE A 132 -8.59 17.95 18.88
C PHE A 132 -8.34 16.91 19.98
N TYR A 133 -9.18 16.90 20.99
CA TYR A 133 -9.24 15.85 21.99
C TYR A 133 -10.29 14.83 21.56
N ILE A 134 -9.85 13.63 21.26
CA ILE A 134 -10.65 12.60 20.64
C ILE A 134 -10.84 11.46 21.65
N THR A 135 -12.07 11.10 21.89
CA THR A 135 -12.46 10.00 22.76
C THR A 135 -13.50 9.11 22.07
N ALA A 136 -13.67 7.88 22.54
CA ALA A 136 -14.71 6.99 22.07
C ALA A 136 -15.26 6.13 23.20
N ASN A 137 -16.53 5.77 23.09
CA ASN A 137 -17.10 4.69 23.87
C ASN A 137 -16.98 3.38 23.05
N HIS A 138 -15.76 2.83 23.01
CA HIS A 138 -15.42 1.61 22.28
C HIS A 138 -14.75 0.62 23.22
N PRO A 139 -15.05 -0.68 23.13
CA PRO A 139 -14.61 -1.67 24.12
C PRO A 139 -13.09 -1.80 24.29
N MET A 140 -12.28 -1.46 23.30
CA MET A 140 -10.81 -1.51 23.34
C MET A 140 -10.22 -2.80 23.95
N GLU A 141 -10.90 -3.94 23.72
CA GLU A 141 -10.47 -5.27 24.15
C GLU A 141 -9.44 -5.86 23.18
N ARG A 142 -8.67 -6.89 23.60
CA ARG A 142 -7.65 -7.54 22.74
C ARG A 142 -8.18 -7.98 21.38
N GLU A 143 -9.39 -8.54 21.37
CA GLU A 143 -10.04 -9.06 20.17
C GLU A 143 -10.89 -8.03 19.44
N HIS A 144 -11.11 -6.84 20.05
CA HIS A 144 -11.98 -5.79 19.51
C HIS A 144 -11.50 -4.41 19.96
N TYR A 145 -10.70 -3.75 19.14
CA TYR A 145 -10.16 -2.43 19.46
C TYR A 145 -9.93 -1.60 18.20
N ILE A 146 -9.59 -0.34 18.41
CA ILE A 146 -9.21 0.61 17.37
C ILE A 146 -7.68 0.73 17.37
N PRO A 147 -6.96 0.09 16.42
CA PRO A 147 -5.50 0.13 16.35
C PRO A 147 -4.91 1.50 16.06
N PHE A 148 -5.66 2.36 15.37
CA PHE A 148 -5.20 3.72 15.07
C PHE A 148 -6.36 4.70 14.85
N VAL A 149 -6.04 5.96 15.10
CA VAL A 149 -6.81 7.15 14.70
C VAL A 149 -5.90 8.04 13.87
N ALA A 150 -6.41 8.61 12.79
CA ALA A 150 -5.66 9.46 11.88
C ALA A 150 -6.44 10.70 11.48
N LEU A 151 -5.80 11.86 11.47
CA LEU A 151 -6.30 13.08 10.84
C LEU A 151 -5.67 13.21 9.46
N LEU A 152 -6.48 13.28 8.44
CA LEU A 152 -6.08 13.41 7.05
C LEU A 152 -6.58 14.75 6.49
N THR A 153 -5.65 15.61 6.11
CA THR A 153 -5.91 16.88 5.43
C THR A 153 -5.60 16.75 3.92
N SER A 154 -5.49 17.87 3.21
CA SER A 154 -5.08 17.86 1.80
C SER A 154 -3.61 17.46 1.58
N ASP A 155 -2.76 17.71 2.58
CA ASP A 155 -1.30 17.62 2.49
C ASP A 155 -0.64 16.90 3.68
N THR A 156 -1.40 16.61 4.75
CA THR A 156 -0.86 16.08 6.00
C THR A 156 -1.63 14.85 6.46
N LEU A 157 -0.91 13.82 6.88
CA LEU A 157 -1.42 12.68 7.63
C LEU A 157 -0.81 12.66 9.02
N MET A 158 -1.64 12.81 10.04
CA MET A 158 -1.25 12.61 11.44
C MET A 158 -1.91 11.35 11.97
N LEU A 159 -1.10 10.39 12.40
CA LEU A 159 -1.55 9.10 12.85
C LEU A 159 -1.13 8.84 14.29
N ARG A 160 -2.07 8.36 15.09
CA ARG A 160 -1.85 7.88 16.45
C ARG A 160 -2.17 6.40 16.53
N LYS A 161 -1.15 5.60 16.85
CA LYS A 161 -1.31 4.18 17.13
C LYS A 161 -1.91 3.99 18.52
N LEU A 162 -2.85 3.06 18.63
CA LEU A 162 -3.50 2.70 19.88
C LEU A 162 -3.28 1.21 20.19
N TYR A 163 -3.48 0.85 21.43
CA TYR A 163 -3.28 -0.50 21.93
C TYR A 163 -4.55 -1.00 22.63
N PRO A 164 -4.81 -2.30 22.62
CA PRO A 164 -5.92 -2.86 23.39
C PRO A 164 -5.70 -2.61 24.89
N GLU A 165 -6.79 -2.62 25.65
CA GLU A 165 -6.83 -2.41 27.11
C GLU A 165 -6.47 -0.96 27.55
N TRP A 166 -6.26 -0.04 26.58
CA TRP A 166 -6.06 1.38 26.85
C TRP A 166 -7.31 2.15 26.45
N GLU A 167 -7.71 3.11 27.27
CA GLU A 167 -8.78 4.03 26.88
C GLU A 167 -8.40 4.81 25.61
N LEU A 168 -9.38 4.97 24.73
CA LEU A 168 -9.17 5.80 23.55
C LEU A 168 -9.23 7.28 23.96
N GLN A 169 -8.06 7.84 24.18
CA GLN A 169 -7.85 9.26 24.46
C GLN A 169 -6.68 9.74 23.58
N VAL A 170 -6.99 10.54 22.57
CA VAL A 170 -6.01 10.98 21.56
C VAL A 170 -6.03 12.50 21.46
N ARG A 171 -4.86 13.12 21.45
CA ARG A 171 -4.70 14.55 21.11
C ARG A 171 -4.02 14.66 19.76
N ILE A 172 -4.60 15.45 18.87
CA ILE A 172 -4.06 15.78 17.54
C ILE A 172 -4.11 17.29 17.37
N PRO A 173 -2.98 17.97 17.10
CA PRO A 173 -2.96 19.40 16.84
C PRO A 173 -3.89 19.80 15.68
N ILE A 174 -4.56 20.93 15.85
CA ILE A 174 -5.45 21.50 14.84
C ILE A 174 -4.63 22.31 13.85
N PHE A 175 -4.48 21.83 12.61
CA PHE A 175 -3.83 22.58 11.53
C PHE A 175 -4.84 23.16 10.56
N SER A 176 -5.83 22.38 10.19
CA SER A 176 -6.89 22.74 9.24
C SER A 176 -8.07 21.78 9.36
N HIS A 177 -9.15 22.06 8.65
CA HIS A 177 -10.24 21.10 8.47
C HIS A 177 -9.75 19.85 7.78
N GLY A 178 -10.15 18.71 8.30
CA GLY A 178 -9.70 17.42 7.79
C GLY A 178 -10.73 16.32 7.96
N ARG A 179 -10.33 15.15 7.56
CA ARG A 179 -11.07 13.92 7.76
C ARG A 179 -10.42 13.13 8.88
N LEU A 180 -11.15 12.93 9.97
CA LEU A 180 -10.75 12.03 11.02
C LEU A 180 -11.11 10.60 10.60
N LEU A 181 -10.12 9.71 10.53
CA LEU A 181 -10.27 8.30 10.20
C LEU A 181 -9.90 7.46 11.42
N TRP A 182 -10.56 6.32 11.58
CA TRP A 182 -10.18 5.28 12.53
C TRP A 182 -10.52 3.90 12.00
N TYR A 183 -9.68 2.97 12.33
CA TYR A 183 -9.88 1.58 11.94
C TYR A 183 -10.20 0.75 13.18
N CYS A 184 -11.28 -0.01 13.12
CA CYS A 184 -11.60 -1.04 14.09
C CYS A 184 -11.31 -2.41 13.47
N ASN A 185 -10.61 -3.28 14.18
CA ASN A 185 -10.25 -4.61 13.68
C ASN A 185 -11.45 -5.53 13.38
N ARG A 186 -12.64 -5.22 13.91
CA ARG A 186 -13.90 -5.95 13.62
C ARG A 186 -14.80 -5.23 12.63
N HIS A 187 -14.84 -3.89 12.67
CA HIS A 187 -15.83 -3.12 11.93
C HIS A 187 -15.28 -2.43 10.68
N GLY A 188 -13.94 -2.39 10.50
CA GLY A 188 -13.31 -1.77 9.35
C GLY A 188 -12.92 -0.30 9.55
N LEU A 189 -12.76 0.43 8.45
CA LEU A 189 -12.30 1.82 8.42
C LEU A 189 -13.47 2.78 8.35
N PHE A 190 -13.53 3.72 9.29
CA PHE A 190 -14.55 4.77 9.34
C PHE A 190 -13.94 6.14 9.20
N TYR A 191 -14.79 7.12 8.85
CA TYR A 191 -14.40 8.52 8.85
C TYR A 191 -15.53 9.46 9.29
N GLN A 192 -15.13 10.63 9.78
CA GLN A 192 -15.98 11.81 9.99
C GLN A 192 -15.18 13.06 9.63
N ASP A 193 -15.87 14.11 9.20
CA ASP A 193 -15.23 15.40 8.93
C ASP A 193 -15.15 16.23 10.24
N VAL A 194 -14.02 16.95 10.46
CA VAL A 194 -13.73 17.75 11.67
C VAL A 194 -13.17 19.12 11.31
#